data_420ecf631e0ea2d005ec04f975fc8e5f
#
_entry.id   420ecf631e0ea2d005ec04f975fc8e5f
#
_cell.length_a   1.000
_cell.length_b   1.000
_cell.length_c   1.000
_cell.angle_alpha   90.00
_cell.angle_beta   90.00
_cell.angle_gamma   90.00
#
_symmetry.space_group_name_H-M   'P 1'
#
loop_
_entity.id
_entity.type
_entity.pdbx_description
1 polymer ?
#
loop_
_entity_poly.entity_id
_entity_poly.type
_entity_poly.pdbx_seq_one_letter_code
_entity_poly.pdbx_strand_id
1 'polypeptide(L)'
;MAMMKNLPVDIKITPDNKCGFCTNSKCCTYITEKLETPRSMYDFDHLLWQLSHADVQAYKDKDGWYLLVHNTCLHLLPDGRCGIYNDRPRICREYTNEFCEYDQSAEEGFDLFFDGYESLREYVRKRFRTWDKYAASRDK
;
A
#
# COMPACT_ATOMS: atom_id res chain seq x y z
N MET A 1 -10.26 -11.80 -15.76
CA MET A 1 -9.31 -11.42 -16.45
C MET A 1 -9.02 -12.20 -17.70
N ALA A 2 -9.82 -11.91 -18.65
CA ALA A 2 -9.81 -12.62 -19.93
C ALA A 2 -8.50 -12.51 -20.70
N MET A 3 -7.78 -11.38 -20.56
CA MET A 3 -6.56 -11.16 -21.31
C MET A 3 -5.51 -12.23 -21.08
N MET A 4 -5.30 -12.64 -19.82
CA MET A 4 -4.28 -13.64 -19.50
C MET A 4 -4.61 -15.01 -20.12
N LYS A 5 -5.89 -15.33 -20.22
CA LYS A 5 -6.32 -16.62 -20.77
C LYS A 5 -6.10 -16.75 -22.26
N ASN A 6 -5.97 -15.61 -22.96
CA ASN A 6 -5.85 -15.59 -24.41
C ASN A 6 -4.42 -15.40 -24.89
N LEU A 7 -3.44 -15.40 -23.98
CA LEU A 7 -2.04 -15.25 -24.34
C LEU A 7 -1.54 -16.52 -25.02
N PRO A 8 -0.75 -16.39 -26.10
CA PRO A 8 -0.06 -17.54 -26.68
C PRO A 8 0.81 -18.24 -25.65
N VAL A 9 0.87 -19.55 -25.71
CA VAL A 9 1.59 -20.34 -24.71
C VAL A 9 3.10 -20.13 -24.76
N ASP A 10 3.64 -19.62 -25.85
CA ASP A 10 5.06 -19.40 -26.03
C ASP A 10 5.51 -18.01 -25.58
N ILE A 11 4.59 -17.13 -25.16
CA ILE A 11 4.96 -15.82 -24.63
C ILE A 11 5.45 -15.98 -23.21
N LYS A 12 6.68 -15.54 -22.98
CA LYS A 12 7.27 -15.55 -21.66
C LYS A 12 7.07 -14.19 -21.00
N ILE A 13 6.50 -14.20 -19.81
CA ILE A 13 6.32 -12.98 -19.02
C ILE A 13 7.62 -12.69 -18.26
N THR A 14 8.20 -11.53 -18.52
CA THR A 14 9.43 -11.08 -17.90
C THR A 14 9.18 -9.79 -17.12
N PRO A 15 10.12 -9.33 -16.27
CA PRO A 15 9.94 -8.04 -15.60
C PRO A 15 9.68 -6.88 -16.57
N ASP A 16 10.24 -6.94 -17.78
CA ASP A 16 10.08 -5.87 -18.75
C ASP A 16 8.67 -5.79 -19.35
N ASN A 17 7.99 -6.92 -19.49
CA ASN A 17 6.67 -6.95 -20.13
C ASN A 17 5.53 -7.30 -19.17
N LYS A 18 5.84 -7.57 -17.93
CA LYS A 18 4.86 -8.05 -16.95
C LYS A 18 3.65 -7.13 -16.83
N CYS A 19 3.87 -5.83 -16.78
CA CYS A 19 2.78 -4.85 -16.63
C CYS A 19 1.83 -4.85 -17.82
N GLY A 20 2.35 -5.14 -19.02
CA GLY A 20 1.52 -5.22 -20.22
C GLY A 20 0.54 -6.39 -20.21
N PHE A 21 0.85 -7.43 -19.46
CA PHE A 21 -0.01 -8.61 -19.33
C PHE A 21 -0.79 -8.66 -18.03
N CYS A 22 -0.50 -7.74 -17.10
CA CYS A 22 -1.17 -7.71 -15.82
C CYS A 22 -2.61 -7.26 -15.97
N THR A 23 -3.54 -8.09 -15.54
CA THR A 23 -4.97 -7.76 -15.55
C THR A 23 -5.52 -7.58 -14.14
N ASN A 24 -4.69 -7.83 -13.13
CA ASN A 24 -5.06 -7.68 -11.75
C ASN A 24 -4.86 -6.25 -11.24
N SER A 25 -3.85 -5.57 -11.75
CA SER A 25 -3.61 -4.13 -11.57
C SER A 25 -3.58 -3.65 -10.13
N LYS A 26 -3.10 -4.48 -9.21
CA LYS A 26 -3.04 -4.10 -7.80
C LYS A 26 -2.25 -2.82 -7.58
N CYS A 27 -1.19 -2.60 -8.37
CA CYS A 27 -0.37 -1.40 -8.25
C CYS A 27 -1.09 -0.12 -8.70
N CYS A 28 -2.26 -0.24 -9.34
CA CYS A 28 -3.10 0.90 -9.74
C CYS A 28 -4.28 1.12 -8.79
N THR A 29 -4.34 0.39 -7.68
CA THR A 29 -5.48 0.45 -6.76
C THR A 29 -5.14 1.08 -5.42
N TYR A 30 -3.91 1.57 -5.27
CA TYR A 30 -3.50 2.25 -4.05
C TYR A 30 -2.32 3.17 -4.32
N ILE A 31 -2.08 4.08 -3.38
CA ILE A 31 -0.85 4.86 -3.32
C ILE A 31 -0.22 4.67 -1.95
N THR A 32 1.09 4.84 -1.88
CA THR A 32 1.81 4.82 -0.61
C THR A 32 2.52 6.15 -0.40
N GLU A 33 2.64 6.54 0.86
CA GLU A 33 3.38 7.73 1.25
C GLU A 33 4.32 7.37 2.37
N LYS A 34 5.60 7.65 2.18
CA LYS A 34 6.59 7.33 3.22
C LYS A 34 6.39 8.27 4.40
N LEU A 35 6.36 7.69 5.60
CA LEU A 35 6.18 8.42 6.84
C LEU A 35 7.52 8.51 7.57
N GLU A 36 7.70 9.56 8.34
CA GLU A 36 8.73 9.55 9.36
C GLU A 36 8.38 8.48 10.38
N THR A 37 9.38 7.78 10.88
CA THR A 37 9.14 6.71 11.85
C THR A 37 8.42 7.27 13.07
N PRO A 38 7.21 6.80 13.38
CA PRO A 38 6.51 7.28 14.56
C PRO A 38 7.21 6.73 15.81
N ARG A 39 7.46 7.61 16.78
CA ARG A 39 8.20 7.25 18.00
C ARG A 39 7.46 7.62 19.27
N SER A 40 6.77 8.75 19.27
CA SER A 40 6.09 9.25 20.45
C SER A 40 4.59 8.96 20.39
N MET A 41 3.92 9.12 21.53
CA MET A 41 2.47 9.02 21.57
C MET A 41 1.83 10.06 20.64
N TYR A 42 2.41 11.24 20.54
CA TYR A 42 1.92 12.26 19.63
C TYR A 42 1.97 11.78 18.18
N ASP A 43 3.08 11.15 17.77
CA ASP A 43 3.23 10.64 16.42
C ASP A 43 2.17 9.58 16.10
N PHE A 44 1.92 8.67 17.04
CA PHE A 44 0.92 7.62 16.85
C PHE A 44 -0.50 8.17 16.92
N ASP A 45 -0.72 9.22 17.69
CA ASP A 45 -2.01 9.90 17.71
C ASP A 45 -2.33 10.50 16.33
N HIS A 46 -1.33 11.11 15.71
CA HIS A 46 -1.47 11.63 14.35
C HIS A 46 -1.78 10.51 13.35
N LEU A 47 -1.08 9.39 13.47
CA LEU A 47 -1.29 8.25 12.58
C LEU A 47 -2.67 7.64 12.78
N LEU A 48 -3.14 7.59 14.03
CA LEU A 48 -4.51 7.14 14.31
C LEU A 48 -5.55 8.01 13.64
N TRP A 49 -5.31 9.33 13.60
CA TRP A 49 -6.20 10.23 12.88
C TRP A 49 -6.24 9.89 11.40
N GLN A 50 -5.10 9.62 10.80
CA GLN A 50 -5.04 9.24 9.39
C GLN A 50 -5.80 7.94 9.13
N LEU A 51 -5.64 6.94 10.00
CA LEU A 51 -6.30 5.65 9.84
C LEU A 51 -7.78 5.68 10.28
N SER A 52 -8.24 6.80 10.82
CA SER A 52 -9.67 7.00 11.06
C SER A 52 -10.45 7.24 9.77
N HIS A 53 -9.76 7.46 8.68
CA HIS A 53 -10.40 7.64 7.37
C HIS A 53 -10.54 6.31 6.66
N ALA A 54 -11.63 6.15 5.91
CA ALA A 54 -11.85 4.93 5.15
C ALA A 54 -10.74 4.71 4.14
N ASP A 55 -10.39 3.44 3.94
CA ASP A 55 -9.45 3.03 2.92
C ASP A 55 -8.01 3.50 3.15
N VAL A 56 -7.69 3.92 4.38
CA VAL A 56 -6.34 4.31 4.78
C VAL A 56 -5.79 3.28 5.74
N GLN A 57 -4.61 2.76 5.42
CA GLN A 57 -3.92 1.76 6.21
C GLN A 57 -2.47 2.17 6.39
N ALA A 58 -1.72 1.44 7.17
CA ALA A 58 -0.31 1.71 7.38
C ALA A 58 0.46 0.41 7.50
N TYR A 59 1.73 0.45 7.15
CA TYR A 59 2.60 -0.70 7.33
C TYR A 59 4.03 -0.26 7.59
N LYS A 60 4.80 -1.19 8.13
CA LYS A 60 6.23 -1.04 8.29
C LYS A 60 6.91 -2.21 7.59
N ASP A 61 7.92 -1.90 6.78
CA ASP A 61 8.80 -2.90 6.20
C ASP A 61 10.25 -2.56 6.60
N LYS A 62 11.21 -3.23 5.97
CA LYS A 62 12.62 -3.01 6.28
C LYS A 62 13.09 -1.58 5.99
N ASP A 63 12.40 -0.86 5.12
CA ASP A 63 12.77 0.50 4.72
C ASP A 63 12.09 1.58 5.55
N GLY A 64 11.13 1.21 6.38
CA GLY A 64 10.47 2.15 7.27
C GLY A 64 8.95 2.04 7.27
N TRP A 65 8.32 3.13 7.62
CA TRP A 65 6.87 3.22 7.79
C TRP A 65 6.23 3.91 6.59
N TYR A 66 5.06 3.41 6.21
CA TYR A 66 4.33 3.92 5.05
C TYR A 66 2.85 4.01 5.33
N LEU A 67 2.23 5.05 4.79
CA LEU A 67 0.78 5.16 4.71
C LEU A 67 0.34 4.50 3.41
N LEU A 68 -0.75 3.76 3.46
CA LEU A 68 -1.31 3.07 2.31
C LEU A 68 -2.73 3.57 2.11
N VAL A 69 -2.98 4.21 0.97
CA VAL A 69 -4.30 4.76 0.66
C VAL A 69 -4.87 4.03 -0.54
N HIS A 70 -5.98 3.35 -0.33
CA HIS A 70 -6.63 2.59 -1.39
C HIS A 70 -7.50 3.52 -2.23
N ASN A 71 -7.09 3.68 -3.47
CA ASN A 71 -7.90 4.37 -4.47
C ASN A 71 -7.47 3.89 -5.85
N THR A 72 -8.34 4.05 -6.80
CA THR A 72 -8.08 3.56 -8.15
C THR A 72 -7.44 4.67 -8.98
N CYS A 73 -6.37 4.32 -9.69
CA CYS A 73 -5.73 5.24 -10.63
C CYS A 73 -6.73 5.62 -11.73
N LEU A 74 -6.76 6.90 -12.07
CA LEU A 74 -7.66 7.39 -13.11
C LEU A 74 -7.38 6.79 -14.48
N HIS A 75 -6.18 6.30 -14.69
CA HIS A 75 -5.74 5.77 -15.99
C HIS A 75 -5.91 4.25 -16.10
N LEU A 76 -6.47 3.63 -15.08
CA LEU A 76 -6.75 2.20 -15.11
C LEU A 76 -7.88 1.91 -16.07
N LEU A 77 -7.61 1.05 -17.05
CA LEU A 77 -8.60 0.64 -18.03
C LEU A 77 -9.49 -0.49 -17.50
N PRO A 78 -10.70 -0.67 -18.08
CA PRO A 78 -11.59 -1.73 -17.62
C PRO A 78 -11.00 -3.14 -17.68
N ASP A 79 -10.04 -3.37 -18.59
CA ASP A 79 -9.38 -4.67 -18.70
C ASP A 79 -8.23 -4.84 -17.71
N GLY A 80 -8.00 -3.85 -16.86
CA GLY A 80 -6.96 -3.90 -15.85
C GLY A 80 -5.59 -3.41 -16.30
N ARG A 81 -5.51 -2.82 -17.47
CA ARG A 81 -4.24 -2.33 -18.02
C ARG A 81 -4.12 -0.83 -17.83
N CYS A 82 -2.88 -0.32 -17.90
CA CYS A 82 -2.61 1.10 -17.77
C CYS A 82 -2.87 1.83 -19.08
N GLY A 83 -3.77 2.83 -19.05
CA GLY A 83 -4.11 3.60 -20.24
C GLY A 83 -3.03 4.55 -20.71
N ILE A 84 -2.05 4.85 -19.85
CA ILE A 84 -0.93 5.72 -20.20
C ILE A 84 0.42 5.01 -20.02
N TYR A 85 0.46 3.74 -20.33
CA TYR A 85 1.62 2.90 -20.04
C TYR A 85 2.94 3.53 -20.49
N ASN A 86 2.98 4.09 -21.71
CA ASN A 86 4.21 4.67 -22.23
C ASN A 86 4.51 6.07 -21.67
N ASP A 87 3.53 6.69 -21.04
CA ASP A 87 3.66 8.03 -20.46
C ASP A 87 3.53 8.03 -18.95
N ARG A 88 3.73 6.89 -18.31
CA ARG A 88 3.59 6.75 -16.87
C ARG A 88 4.48 7.73 -16.12
N PRO A 89 4.02 8.27 -15.00
CA PRO A 89 4.89 9.02 -14.11
C PRO A 89 6.11 8.21 -13.71
N ARG A 90 7.18 8.90 -13.34
CA ARG A 90 8.44 8.25 -12.98
C ARG A 90 8.25 7.19 -11.88
N ILE A 91 7.44 7.49 -10.88
CA ILE A 91 7.23 6.55 -9.78
C ILE A 91 6.63 5.23 -10.27
N CYS A 92 5.75 5.27 -11.25
CA CYS A 92 5.19 4.05 -11.85
C CYS A 92 6.24 3.27 -12.62
N ARG A 93 7.17 3.98 -13.25
CA ARG A 93 8.24 3.35 -14.01
C ARG A 93 9.30 2.75 -13.11
N GLU A 94 9.53 3.37 -11.96
CA GLU A 94 10.50 2.91 -10.98
C GLU A 94 9.99 1.77 -10.12
N TYR A 95 8.69 1.49 -10.17
CA TYR A 95 8.12 0.37 -9.47
C TYR A 95 8.77 -0.92 -9.99
N THR A 96 9.36 -1.67 -9.08
CA THR A 96 10.16 -2.83 -9.45
C THR A 96 9.26 -3.99 -9.87
N ASN A 97 9.23 -4.28 -11.16
CA ASN A 97 8.41 -5.37 -11.69
C ASN A 97 8.79 -6.74 -11.13
N GLU A 98 10.02 -6.87 -10.63
CA GLU A 98 10.46 -8.11 -10.01
C GLU A 98 9.70 -8.43 -8.73
N PHE A 99 9.23 -7.41 -8.03
CA PHE A 99 8.57 -7.53 -6.74
C PHE A 99 7.13 -7.00 -6.77
N CYS A 100 6.54 -6.89 -7.94
CA CYS A 100 5.16 -6.40 -8.02
C CYS A 100 4.18 -7.50 -7.60
N GLU A 101 2.97 -7.08 -7.24
CA GLU A 101 1.94 -8.00 -6.74
C GLU A 101 1.36 -8.93 -7.80
N TYR A 102 1.88 -8.85 -9.02
CA TYR A 102 1.50 -9.78 -10.08
C TYR A 102 1.83 -11.22 -9.69
N ASP A 103 3.00 -11.44 -9.10
CA ASP A 103 3.49 -12.78 -8.78
C ASP A 103 3.76 -13.02 -7.30
N GLN A 104 3.57 -12.03 -6.44
CA GLN A 104 3.71 -12.23 -5.00
C GLN A 104 2.88 -11.21 -4.23
N SER A 105 2.48 -11.59 -3.02
CA SER A 105 1.71 -10.72 -2.15
C SER A 105 2.62 -9.66 -1.52
N ALA A 106 2.17 -8.41 -1.53
CA ALA A 106 2.90 -7.34 -0.84
C ALA A 106 2.97 -7.57 0.67
N GLU A 107 1.99 -8.26 1.22
CA GLU A 107 1.92 -8.53 2.66
C GLU A 107 3.09 -9.36 3.17
N GLU A 108 3.71 -10.16 2.30
CA GLU A 108 4.85 -10.99 2.69
C GLU A 108 6.07 -10.17 3.09
N GLY A 109 6.14 -8.91 2.66
CA GLY A 109 7.26 -8.03 2.98
C GLY A 109 7.05 -7.15 4.20
N PHE A 110 5.92 -7.26 4.88
CA PHE A 110 5.61 -6.36 5.99
C PHE A 110 6.08 -6.94 7.32
N ASP A 111 6.78 -6.10 8.11
CA ASP A 111 7.08 -6.40 9.50
C ASP A 111 5.87 -6.14 10.38
N LEU A 112 5.13 -5.07 10.08
CA LEU A 112 3.90 -4.70 10.75
C LEU A 112 2.90 -4.25 9.69
N PHE A 113 1.63 -4.57 9.91
CA PHE A 113 0.56 -4.12 9.03
C PHE A 113 -0.66 -3.77 9.86
N PHE A 114 -1.21 -2.60 9.60
CA PHE A 114 -2.39 -2.09 10.30
C PHE A 114 -3.49 -1.86 9.27
N ASP A 115 -4.52 -2.69 9.32
CA ASP A 115 -5.60 -2.64 8.34
C ASP A 115 -6.59 -1.51 8.61
N GLY A 116 -6.47 -0.84 9.75
CA GLY A 116 -7.32 0.29 10.07
C GLY A 116 -7.06 0.81 11.47
N TYR A 117 -7.97 1.63 11.93
CA TYR A 117 -7.86 2.31 13.22
C TYR A 117 -7.69 1.34 14.40
N GLU A 118 -8.51 0.29 14.45
CA GLU A 118 -8.52 -0.59 15.62
C GLU A 118 -7.22 -1.40 15.76
N SER A 119 -6.69 -1.91 14.67
CA SER A 119 -5.45 -2.67 14.74
C SER A 119 -4.28 -1.79 15.17
N LEU A 120 -4.24 -0.55 14.71
CA LEU A 120 -3.21 0.39 15.14
C LEU A 120 -3.39 0.76 16.60
N ARG A 121 -4.63 1.01 17.03
CA ARG A 121 -4.91 1.36 18.42
C ARG A 121 -4.45 0.27 19.39
N GLU A 122 -4.71 -0.98 19.05
CA GLU A 122 -4.25 -2.11 19.86
C GLU A 122 -2.73 -2.13 19.98
N TYR A 123 -2.03 -1.91 18.89
CA TYR A 123 -0.57 -1.86 18.89
C TYR A 123 -0.07 -0.73 19.79
N VAL A 124 -0.66 0.45 19.66
CA VAL A 124 -0.25 1.64 20.41
C VAL A 124 -0.46 1.44 21.91
N ARG A 125 -1.59 0.84 22.29
CA ARG A 125 -1.88 0.58 23.70
C ARG A 125 -0.91 -0.42 24.33
N LYS A 126 -0.45 -1.39 23.54
CA LYS A 126 0.55 -2.34 24.01
C LYS A 126 1.94 -1.72 24.10
N ARG A 127 2.24 -0.82 23.20
CA ARG A 127 3.54 -0.15 23.17
C ARG A 127 3.69 0.89 24.25
N PHE A 128 2.61 1.63 24.56
CA PHE A 128 2.63 2.72 25.53
C PHE A 128 1.65 2.41 26.65
N ARG A 129 2.17 2.08 27.83
CA ARG A 129 1.33 1.74 28.98
C ARG A 129 0.41 2.87 29.41
N THR A 130 0.82 4.10 29.19
CA THR A 130 0.06 5.29 29.59
C THR A 130 -0.79 5.86 28.47
N TRP A 131 -0.98 5.10 27.41
CA TRP A 131 -1.74 5.60 26.25
C TRP A 131 -3.14 6.07 26.62
N ASP A 132 -3.87 5.27 27.40
CA ASP A 132 -5.26 5.64 27.75
C ASP A 132 -5.31 6.94 28.55
N LYS A 133 -4.32 7.16 29.40
CA LYS A 133 -4.23 8.41 30.16
C LYS A 133 -3.91 9.58 29.23
N TYR A 134 -2.99 9.38 28.30
CA TYR A 134 -2.66 10.39 27.30
C TYR A 134 -3.88 10.73 26.44
N ALA A 135 -4.59 9.72 26.00
CA ALA A 135 -5.77 9.91 25.15
C ALA A 135 -6.88 10.67 25.87
N ALA A 136 -7.03 10.44 27.17
CA ALA A 136 -8.04 11.14 27.96
C ALA A 136 -7.72 12.62 28.15
N SER A 137 -6.44 13.00 28.08
CA SER A 137 -6.01 14.38 28.34
C SER A 137 -5.76 15.20 27.07
N ARG A 138 -5.65 14.57 25.91
CA ARG A 138 -5.22 15.26 24.69
C ARG A 138 -6.26 16.16 24.06
N ASP A 139 -7.49 16.03 24.45
CA ASP A 139 -8.58 16.83 23.90
C ASP A 139 -8.73 18.20 24.55
N LYS A 140 -7.81 18.54 25.43
CA LYS A 140 -7.76 19.84 26.09
C LYS A 140 -6.99 20.92 25.28
#